data_39004dbd1f4432ff2edf50328b1affad
#
_entry.id   39004dbd1f4432ff2edf50328b1affad
#
_cell.length_a   1.000
_cell.length_b   1.000
_cell.length_c   1.000
_cell.angle_alpha   90.00
_cell.angle_beta   90.00
_cell.angle_gamma   90.00
#
_symmetry.space_group_name_H-M   'P 1'
#
loop_
_entity.id
_entity.type
_entity.pdbx_description
1 polymer ?
#
loop_
_entity_poly.entity_id
_entity_poly.type
_entity_poly.pdbx_seq_one_letter_code
_entity_poly.pdbx_strand_id
1 'polypeptide(L)'
;MTRHRFSILTALALGAASLGSGACAGGAGNGRAFSTDWLDDQGKSIAAVQARLKGARPGATADVAVAIAGAKNDKLIGVPLGGGGPWSFQHANDARPIIAGGVVVGSGNSEVFALDAASGKKLWARPSGGVALLGAGDDGTITAVSLARGTGTGSTILVVGRDGSVKRQIETDKAIGDPAVVGGIVFVPWANQYVSAIDPVSGDELGRVVLRDKVSRALTIGGALYFGELAYVRFDEKIRLASQNGANRIGIPPRELPGTPRLLVPGTERLPPVANGRDRDRLYARPSAPEGPLGIDSSRFYATYFRLVIGFEASRGQVAWVHTHPSELIGGNAVSGGVLLCDEEGKIIVLDARTGQPSFTSSFGEPIKSCVAHADTYKAPPSPGAGPGLQAQISEAVLSREASLATAQRLLLRELGTLEDEGATKTLVDIASDPRSAPVLVADARAAIATRRNGSQYMLSALGKHYDFLRDVLASPPVGPIADALAAMKEPKGAPLLASHLLDPADTDDDVRRAAAALATLATKDELPALRQFFAMYRASAETEDIAIAVAKVGEALLRLDPKEGRALVERAAKDPSTVPAARPHLEALLTASPAAADKPADKPADKPADKPAPKK
;
A
#
# COMPACT_ATOMS: atom_id res chain seq x y z
N MET A 1 64.48 15.38 11.73
CA MET A 1 65.60 15.39 10.78
C MET A 1 65.09 14.80 9.48
N THR A 2 64.89 15.43 8.36
CA THR A 2 65.59 16.48 7.64
C THR A 2 64.58 17.20 6.73
N ARG A 3 64.60 18.50 6.72
CA ARG A 3 63.88 19.39 5.81
C ARG A 3 64.51 19.35 4.44
N HIS A 4 63.74 19.41 3.35
CA HIS A 4 64.16 20.10 2.13
C HIS A 4 62.99 20.88 1.52
N ARG A 5 63.23 22.16 1.45
CA ARG A 5 62.54 23.20 0.66
C ARG A 5 63.17 23.20 -0.74
N PHE A 6 62.42 23.62 -1.74
CA PHE A 6 62.82 24.41 -2.94
C PHE A 6 61.71 24.18 -3.98
N SER A 7 61.29 25.02 -4.84
CA SER A 7 61.37 26.46 -5.07
C SER A 7 60.43 26.77 -6.23
N ILE A 8 59.96 27.95 -6.24
CA ILE A 8 59.10 28.61 -7.24
C ILE A 8 59.78 28.66 -8.59
N LEU A 9 59.08 28.40 -9.69
CA LEU A 9 59.41 28.95 -11.01
C LEU A 9 58.12 29.31 -11.75
N THR A 10 57.94 30.61 -11.87
CA THR A 10 56.96 31.33 -12.66
C THR A 10 57.32 31.18 -14.13
N ALA A 11 56.35 30.76 -14.96
CA ALA A 11 56.43 30.93 -16.39
C ALA A 11 55.13 31.52 -16.93
N LEU A 12 55.19 32.81 -17.19
CA LEU A 12 54.23 33.49 -18.07
C LEU A 12 54.41 32.97 -19.48
N ALA A 13 53.34 32.48 -20.10
CA ALA A 13 53.23 32.37 -21.55
C ALA A 13 51.92 33.03 -22.00
N LEU A 14 52.06 34.19 -22.60
CA LEU A 14 51.03 34.79 -23.46
C LEU A 14 50.86 33.90 -24.70
N GLY A 15 49.62 33.53 -25.01
CA GLY A 15 49.27 32.79 -26.20
C GLY A 15 47.83 33.07 -26.65
N ALA A 16 47.68 34.02 -27.53
CA ALA A 16 46.69 34.16 -28.62
C ALA A 16 45.22 33.88 -28.32
N ALA A 17 44.48 34.92 -28.29
CA ALA A 17 43.01 34.98 -28.49
C ALA A 17 42.65 34.36 -29.86
N SER A 18 41.99 33.19 -29.83
CA SER A 18 41.13 32.78 -30.93
C SER A 18 39.69 33.19 -30.58
N LEU A 19 39.27 34.27 -31.20
CA LEU A 19 37.87 34.67 -31.32
C LEU A 19 37.10 33.58 -32.08
N GLY A 20 36.72 32.52 -31.37
CA GLY A 20 35.62 31.66 -31.78
C GLY A 20 34.34 32.43 -31.55
N SER A 21 33.71 32.91 -32.60
CA SER A 21 32.35 33.45 -32.63
C SER A 21 31.37 32.34 -32.22
N GLY A 22 31.32 32.05 -30.92
CA GLY A 22 30.18 31.43 -30.31
C GLY A 22 29.02 32.43 -30.39
N ALA A 23 28.08 32.14 -31.25
CA ALA A 23 26.81 32.83 -31.26
C ALA A 23 26.24 32.74 -29.83
N CYS A 24 26.46 33.78 -29.06
CA CYS A 24 25.66 34.07 -27.88
C CYS A 24 24.24 34.29 -28.40
N ALA A 25 23.47 33.20 -28.47
CA ALA A 25 22.03 33.33 -28.35
C ALA A 25 21.75 33.79 -26.90
N GLY A 26 22.17 34.99 -26.59
CA GLY A 26 21.71 35.74 -25.43
C GLY A 26 20.26 36.05 -25.61
N GLY A 27 19.39 35.09 -25.44
CA GLY A 27 18.03 35.37 -25.10
C GLY A 27 18.08 36.07 -23.75
N ALA A 28 17.94 37.37 -23.71
CA ALA A 28 17.54 38.06 -22.51
C ALA A 28 16.32 37.32 -22.00
N GLY A 29 16.52 36.52 -20.99
CA GLY A 29 15.44 35.80 -20.33
C GLY A 29 14.46 36.87 -19.88
N ASN A 30 13.27 36.81 -20.40
CA ASN A 30 12.22 37.72 -19.94
C ASN A 30 12.12 37.44 -18.43
N GLY A 31 12.49 38.47 -17.65
CA GLY A 31 12.56 38.36 -16.18
C GLY A 31 11.21 38.14 -15.50
N ARG A 32 10.20 37.76 -16.28
CA ARG A 32 8.85 37.43 -15.81
C ARG A 32 8.55 35.95 -15.72
N ALA A 33 9.26 35.10 -16.42
CA ALA A 33 9.07 33.66 -16.25
C ALA A 33 9.42 33.25 -14.80
N PHE A 34 8.49 32.53 -14.14
CA PHE A 34 8.63 32.14 -12.73
C PHE A 34 8.64 33.29 -11.70
N SER A 35 8.14 34.47 -12.06
CA SER A 35 7.93 35.56 -11.11
C SER A 35 6.62 35.40 -10.35
N THR A 36 6.64 35.58 -9.02
CA THR A 36 5.41 35.61 -8.22
C THR A 36 4.57 36.86 -8.47
N ASP A 37 5.15 37.90 -9.06
CA ASP A 37 4.53 39.20 -9.29
C ASP A 37 3.75 39.32 -10.60
N TRP A 38 3.41 38.20 -11.20
CA TRP A 38 2.63 38.23 -12.42
C TRP A 38 1.18 38.65 -12.16
N LEU A 39 0.83 39.80 -12.71
CA LEU A 39 -0.48 40.44 -12.54
C LEU A 39 -1.40 40.35 -13.75
N ASP A 40 -1.01 39.67 -14.82
CA ASP A 40 -1.83 39.54 -16.03
C ASP A 40 -3.17 38.83 -15.76
N ASP A 41 -4.18 39.17 -16.54
CA ASP A 41 -5.48 38.51 -16.51
C ASP A 41 -5.33 37.02 -16.85
N GLN A 42 -5.37 36.19 -15.84
CA GLN A 42 -5.20 34.75 -15.97
C GLN A 42 -6.19 34.10 -16.94
N GLY A 43 -7.40 34.63 -17.01
CA GLY A 43 -8.41 34.15 -17.96
C GLY A 43 -8.00 34.33 -19.41
N LYS A 44 -7.38 35.50 -19.75
CA LYS A 44 -6.87 35.77 -21.11
C LYS A 44 -5.64 34.94 -21.42
N SER A 45 -4.70 34.82 -20.48
CA SER A 45 -3.49 34.01 -20.62
C SER A 45 -3.82 32.55 -20.85
N ILE A 46 -4.73 31.98 -20.07
CA ILE A 46 -5.22 30.62 -20.25
C ILE A 46 -5.91 30.43 -21.60
N ALA A 47 -6.76 31.37 -22.00
CA ALA A 47 -7.43 31.31 -23.29
C ALA A 47 -6.43 31.32 -24.47
N ALA A 48 -5.33 32.07 -24.37
CA ALA A 48 -4.27 32.08 -25.38
C ALA A 48 -3.57 30.72 -25.47
N VAL A 49 -3.24 30.09 -24.32
CA VAL A 49 -2.68 28.74 -24.27
C VAL A 49 -3.64 27.72 -24.88
N GLN A 50 -4.92 27.80 -24.54
CA GLN A 50 -5.96 26.92 -25.11
C GLN A 50 -6.11 27.09 -26.62
N ALA A 51 -6.12 28.31 -27.09
CA ALA A 51 -6.23 28.61 -28.52
C ALA A 51 -5.03 27.98 -29.29
N ARG A 52 -3.82 28.06 -28.73
CA ARG A 52 -2.63 27.46 -29.31
C ARG A 52 -2.62 25.95 -29.25
N LEU A 53 -3.20 25.35 -28.20
CA LEU A 53 -3.37 23.91 -28.06
C LEU A 53 -4.56 23.34 -28.84
N LYS A 54 -5.37 24.20 -29.51
CA LYS A 54 -6.54 23.75 -30.26
C LYS A 54 -6.15 22.67 -31.28
N GLY A 55 -6.65 21.47 -31.07
CA GLY A 55 -6.33 20.33 -31.91
C GLY A 55 -5.02 19.58 -31.55
N ALA A 56 -4.16 20.19 -30.72
CA ALA A 56 -3.01 19.46 -30.19
C ALA A 56 -3.45 18.52 -29.06
N ARG A 57 -3.02 17.27 -29.14
CA ARG A 57 -3.21 16.28 -28.07
C ARG A 57 -1.84 15.80 -27.59
N PRO A 58 -1.71 15.50 -26.31
CA PRO A 58 -0.53 14.79 -25.85
C PRO A 58 -0.35 13.52 -26.67
N GLY A 59 0.86 13.26 -27.16
CA GLY A 59 1.22 11.98 -27.74
C GLY A 59 1.08 10.87 -26.70
N ALA A 60 0.89 9.64 -27.17
CA ALA A 60 0.97 8.48 -26.29
C ALA A 60 2.40 8.35 -25.77
N THR A 61 2.56 8.07 -24.49
CA THR A 61 3.86 7.69 -23.92
C THR A 61 4.16 6.25 -24.30
N ALA A 62 5.41 5.95 -24.61
CA ALA A 62 5.83 4.64 -25.08
C ALA A 62 5.52 3.53 -24.05
N ASP A 63 5.04 2.41 -24.56
CA ASP A 63 4.79 1.20 -23.78
C ASP A 63 6.11 0.43 -23.62
N VAL A 64 6.86 0.74 -22.57
CA VAL A 64 8.20 0.18 -22.34
C VAL A 64 8.46 0.03 -20.83
N ALA A 65 9.14 -1.06 -20.46
CA ALA A 65 9.80 -1.20 -19.17
C ALA A 65 11.29 -0.93 -19.35
N VAL A 66 11.88 -0.08 -18.50
CA VAL A 66 13.29 0.30 -18.54
C VAL A 66 13.93 0.03 -17.19
N ALA A 67 15.05 -0.69 -17.21
CA ALA A 67 15.79 -1.04 -16.01
C ALA A 67 17.21 -0.50 -16.04
N ILE A 68 17.76 -0.23 -14.86
CA ILE A 68 19.18 -0.04 -14.64
C ILE A 68 19.77 -1.37 -14.20
N ALA A 69 20.80 -1.80 -14.90
CA ALA A 69 21.53 -3.02 -14.66
C ALA A 69 23.05 -2.76 -14.57
N GLY A 70 23.81 -3.83 -14.41
CA GLY A 70 25.26 -3.79 -14.26
C GLY A 70 25.71 -3.48 -12.83
N ALA A 71 26.91 -3.95 -12.48
CA ALA A 71 27.47 -3.81 -11.13
C ALA A 71 27.68 -2.34 -10.71
N LYS A 72 27.94 -1.45 -11.68
CA LYS A 72 28.18 -0.02 -11.49
C LYS A 72 27.03 0.87 -11.95
N ASN A 73 25.82 0.32 -12.13
CA ASN A 73 24.69 1.02 -12.73
C ASN A 73 25.02 1.59 -14.12
N ASP A 74 25.80 0.87 -14.87
CA ASP A 74 26.43 1.33 -16.13
C ASP A 74 25.68 0.85 -17.37
N LYS A 75 24.48 0.32 -17.20
CA LYS A 75 23.69 -0.20 -18.31
C LYS A 75 22.20 0.12 -18.14
N LEU A 76 21.56 0.61 -19.17
CA LEU A 76 20.12 0.66 -19.32
C LEU A 76 19.65 -0.49 -20.21
N ILE A 77 18.54 -1.13 -19.82
CA ILE A 77 17.88 -2.15 -20.63
C ILE A 77 16.43 -1.76 -20.77
N GLY A 78 15.92 -1.75 -21.99
CA GLY A 78 14.51 -1.50 -22.27
C GLY A 78 13.84 -2.71 -22.89
N VAL A 79 12.63 -3.00 -22.44
CA VAL A 79 11.77 -4.06 -22.98
C VAL A 79 10.47 -3.42 -23.46
N PRO A 80 10.30 -3.26 -24.79
CA PRO A 80 9.04 -2.77 -25.36
C PRO A 80 7.89 -3.78 -25.05
N LEU A 81 6.75 -3.26 -24.55
CA LEU A 81 5.62 -4.10 -24.15
C LEU A 81 4.69 -4.44 -25.31
N GLY A 82 4.67 -3.60 -26.33
CA GLY A 82 3.85 -3.79 -27.53
C GLY A 82 4.44 -4.71 -28.60
N GLY A 83 5.58 -5.34 -28.30
CA GLY A 83 6.34 -6.16 -29.24
C GLY A 83 7.65 -5.50 -29.65
N GLY A 84 8.60 -6.28 -30.14
CA GLY A 84 9.99 -5.89 -30.39
C GLY A 84 10.94 -6.60 -29.44
N GLY A 85 12.26 -6.60 -29.79
CA GLY A 85 13.29 -7.17 -28.94
C GLY A 85 13.71 -6.21 -27.83
N PRO A 86 14.23 -6.72 -26.71
CA PRO A 86 14.88 -5.88 -25.71
C PRO A 86 16.10 -5.17 -26.31
N TRP A 87 16.32 -3.94 -25.86
CA TRP A 87 17.49 -3.16 -26.23
C TRP A 87 18.36 -2.88 -25.01
N SER A 88 19.62 -2.57 -25.21
CA SER A 88 20.53 -2.15 -24.16
C SER A 88 21.36 -0.95 -24.58
N PHE A 89 21.66 -0.08 -23.61
CA PHE A 89 22.49 1.10 -23.77
C PHE A 89 23.52 1.18 -22.65
N GLN A 90 24.78 1.17 -23.00
CA GLN A 90 25.88 1.23 -22.04
C GLN A 90 26.19 2.69 -21.68
N HIS A 91 25.84 3.07 -20.45
CA HIS A 91 26.07 4.40 -19.89
C HIS A 91 25.93 4.35 -18.37
N ALA A 92 26.78 5.09 -17.66
CA ALA A 92 26.60 5.24 -16.22
C ALA A 92 25.30 5.98 -15.93
N ASN A 93 24.59 5.53 -14.88
CA ASN A 93 23.30 6.10 -14.49
C ASN A 93 23.36 6.46 -13.00
N ASP A 94 23.14 7.72 -12.68
CA ASP A 94 23.15 8.26 -11.33
C ASP A 94 21.72 8.50 -10.77
N ALA A 95 20.72 8.40 -11.63
CA ALA A 95 19.32 8.47 -11.27
C ALA A 95 18.48 7.49 -12.10
N ARG A 96 17.26 7.22 -11.66
CA ARG A 96 16.31 6.44 -12.45
C ARG A 96 15.96 7.16 -13.74
N PRO A 97 15.83 6.44 -14.85
CA PRO A 97 15.39 7.03 -16.10
C PRO A 97 13.93 7.48 -16.02
N ILE A 98 13.60 8.47 -16.84
CA ILE A 98 12.25 8.98 -17.00
C ILE A 98 11.75 8.59 -18.38
N ILE A 99 10.57 7.99 -18.46
CA ILE A 99 9.89 7.70 -19.72
C ILE A 99 8.94 8.86 -19.99
N ALA A 100 9.16 9.58 -21.08
CA ALA A 100 8.35 10.74 -21.47
C ALA A 100 8.06 10.67 -22.97
N GLY A 101 6.79 10.65 -23.36
CA GLY A 101 6.42 10.50 -24.77
C GLY A 101 7.10 9.29 -25.42
N GLY A 102 7.84 9.53 -26.49
CA GLY A 102 8.59 8.50 -27.20
C GLY A 102 10.04 8.34 -26.77
N VAL A 103 10.46 8.92 -25.64
CA VAL A 103 11.86 8.89 -25.19
C VAL A 103 12.05 8.34 -23.78
N VAL A 104 13.23 7.82 -23.55
CA VAL A 104 13.79 7.53 -22.23
C VAL A 104 14.88 8.55 -21.95
N VAL A 105 14.68 9.36 -20.91
CA VAL A 105 15.66 10.36 -20.46
C VAL A 105 16.41 9.79 -19.26
N GLY A 106 17.75 9.77 -19.36
CA GLY A 106 18.63 9.35 -18.26
C GLY A 106 19.66 10.41 -17.93
N SER A 107 20.34 10.26 -16.79
CA SER A 107 21.47 11.06 -16.38
C SER A 107 22.60 10.21 -15.86
N GLY A 108 23.84 10.66 -16.09
CA GLY A 108 25.05 10.01 -15.60
C GLY A 108 26.28 10.62 -16.25
N ASN A 109 27.46 10.44 -15.64
CA ASN A 109 28.70 11.02 -16.13
C ASN A 109 28.66 12.53 -16.41
N SER A 110 27.92 13.28 -15.59
CA SER A 110 27.67 14.72 -15.78
C SER A 110 26.97 15.07 -17.09
N GLU A 111 26.24 14.14 -17.69
CA GLU A 111 25.41 14.32 -18.87
C GLU A 111 23.94 13.99 -18.55
N VAL A 112 23.04 14.62 -19.28
CA VAL A 112 21.66 14.18 -19.49
C VAL A 112 21.52 13.73 -20.93
N PHE A 113 20.87 12.63 -21.16
CA PHE A 113 20.72 12.04 -22.49
C PHE A 113 19.29 11.53 -22.72
N ALA A 114 18.91 11.43 -23.98
CA ALA A 114 17.66 10.82 -24.39
C ALA A 114 17.91 9.68 -25.37
N LEU A 115 17.18 8.60 -25.16
CA LEU A 115 17.12 7.44 -26.04
C LEU A 115 15.73 7.35 -26.66
N ASP A 116 15.64 6.87 -27.86
CA ASP A 116 14.38 6.41 -28.43
C ASP A 116 13.84 5.23 -27.61
N ALA A 117 12.63 5.34 -27.11
CA ALA A 117 12.08 4.37 -26.15
C ALA A 117 11.86 2.98 -26.77
N ALA A 118 11.60 2.90 -28.08
CA ALA A 118 11.34 1.65 -28.76
C ALA A 118 12.63 0.89 -29.11
N SER A 119 13.71 1.60 -29.43
CA SER A 119 14.94 0.99 -29.98
C SER A 119 16.17 1.15 -29.08
N GLY A 120 16.11 1.98 -28.06
CA GLY A 120 17.29 2.33 -27.23
C GLY A 120 18.35 3.16 -27.95
N LYS A 121 18.09 3.60 -29.18
CA LYS A 121 19.03 4.43 -29.93
C LYS A 121 19.17 5.80 -29.28
N LYS A 122 20.42 6.21 -29.03
CA LYS A 122 20.70 7.55 -28.52
C LYS A 122 20.25 8.62 -29.51
N LEU A 123 19.38 9.51 -29.08
CA LEU A 123 18.92 10.67 -29.84
C LEU A 123 19.85 11.87 -29.63
N TRP A 124 20.17 12.14 -28.38
CA TRP A 124 21.06 13.25 -28.02
C TRP A 124 21.66 13.02 -26.61
N ALA A 125 22.71 13.76 -26.30
CA ALA A 125 23.27 13.94 -24.97
C ALA A 125 23.72 15.38 -24.79
N ARG A 126 23.61 15.90 -23.56
CA ARG A 126 23.98 17.28 -23.21
C ARG A 126 24.64 17.31 -21.83
N PRO A 127 25.66 18.16 -21.65
CA PRO A 127 26.24 18.35 -20.32
C PRO A 127 25.19 18.81 -19.32
N SER A 128 25.14 18.16 -18.16
CA SER A 128 24.28 18.53 -17.03
C SER A 128 25.06 19.22 -15.90
N GLY A 129 26.38 19.22 -15.97
CA GLY A 129 27.22 19.68 -14.88
C GLY A 129 27.15 18.81 -13.62
N GLY A 130 26.66 17.59 -13.72
CA GLY A 130 26.51 16.67 -12.58
C GLY A 130 25.33 17.00 -11.67
N VAL A 131 24.40 17.85 -12.14
CA VAL A 131 23.18 18.19 -11.37
C VAL A 131 22.09 17.15 -11.57
N ALA A 132 21.20 17.01 -10.58
CA ALA A 132 20.19 15.98 -10.60
C ALA A 132 19.11 16.23 -11.67
N LEU A 133 18.75 15.18 -12.39
CA LEU A 133 17.58 15.13 -13.25
C LEU A 133 16.31 15.15 -12.40
N LEU A 134 15.45 16.14 -12.62
CA LEU A 134 14.23 16.34 -11.83
C LEU A 134 12.98 15.83 -12.54
N GLY A 135 12.92 15.94 -13.86
CA GLY A 135 11.76 15.57 -14.64
C GLY A 135 11.99 15.69 -16.13
N ALA A 136 11.13 15.11 -16.94
CA ALA A 136 11.16 15.23 -18.39
C ALA A 136 9.76 15.11 -19.00
N GLY A 137 9.52 15.88 -20.08
CA GLY A 137 8.34 15.79 -20.91
C GLY A 137 8.73 15.76 -22.39
N ASP A 138 7.96 15.08 -23.22
CA ASP A 138 8.22 14.96 -24.66
C ASP A 138 6.92 14.90 -25.45
N ASP A 139 6.84 15.54 -26.61
CA ASP A 139 5.71 15.50 -27.53
C ASP A 139 6.01 14.88 -28.90
N GLY A 140 7.17 14.29 -29.03
CA GLY A 140 7.64 13.72 -30.29
C GLY A 140 8.46 14.68 -31.14
N THR A 141 8.42 15.96 -30.88
CA THR A 141 9.21 17.00 -31.61
C THR A 141 10.32 17.59 -30.75
N ILE A 142 10.00 17.87 -29.49
CA ILE A 142 10.92 18.42 -28.50
C ILE A 142 10.81 17.63 -27.18
N THR A 143 11.93 17.58 -26.49
CA THR A 143 12.00 17.06 -25.12
C THR A 143 12.41 18.19 -24.18
N ALA A 144 11.61 18.43 -23.15
CA ALA A 144 11.92 19.36 -22.07
C ALA A 144 12.43 18.59 -20.86
N VAL A 145 13.55 19.02 -20.30
CA VAL A 145 14.17 18.38 -19.13
C VAL A 145 14.34 19.42 -18.03
N SER A 146 13.92 19.10 -16.83
CA SER A 146 14.18 19.90 -15.64
C SER A 146 15.36 19.33 -14.85
N LEU A 147 16.31 20.21 -14.52
CA LEU A 147 17.53 19.88 -13.79
C LEU A 147 17.61 20.71 -12.51
N ALA A 148 18.10 20.14 -11.43
CA ALA A 148 18.47 20.89 -10.24
C ALA A 148 19.65 21.84 -10.57
N ARG A 149 19.79 22.92 -9.80
CA ARG A 149 20.92 23.86 -9.97
C ARG A 149 21.79 23.84 -8.73
N GLY A 150 22.86 23.04 -8.79
CA GLY A 150 23.83 22.97 -7.69
C GLY A 150 23.21 22.59 -6.34
N THR A 151 23.71 23.20 -5.28
CA THR A 151 23.24 22.98 -3.88
C THR A 151 22.09 23.89 -3.47
N GLY A 152 21.60 24.74 -4.35
CA GLY A 152 20.54 25.72 -4.09
C GLY A 152 19.15 25.26 -4.50
N THR A 153 18.17 26.13 -4.31
CA THR A 153 16.77 25.93 -4.73
C THR A 153 16.55 26.15 -6.22
N GLY A 154 17.57 26.67 -6.94
CA GLY A 154 17.46 26.97 -8.37
C GLY A 154 17.36 25.75 -9.26
N SER A 155 16.84 25.96 -10.45
CA SER A 155 16.62 24.91 -11.45
C SER A 155 16.91 25.43 -12.87
N THR A 156 17.10 24.50 -13.78
CA THR A 156 17.28 24.78 -15.21
C THR A 156 16.27 23.95 -16.00
N ILE A 157 15.60 24.59 -16.96
CA ILE A 157 14.85 23.89 -17.99
C ILE A 157 15.68 23.88 -19.26
N LEU A 158 15.92 22.69 -19.77
CA LEU A 158 16.60 22.48 -21.05
C LEU A 158 15.60 21.89 -22.04
N VAL A 159 15.36 22.58 -23.15
CA VAL A 159 14.50 22.11 -24.24
C VAL A 159 15.35 21.74 -25.44
N VAL A 160 15.25 20.47 -25.86
CA VAL A 160 16.07 19.88 -26.90
C VAL A 160 15.17 19.32 -28.00
N GLY A 161 15.51 19.60 -29.25
CA GLY A 161 14.86 19.00 -30.40
C GLY A 161 15.25 17.54 -30.61
N ARG A 162 14.50 16.80 -31.41
CA ARG A 162 14.84 15.41 -31.78
C ARG A 162 16.19 15.28 -32.49
N ASP A 163 16.62 16.34 -33.18
CA ASP A 163 17.93 16.47 -33.81
C ASP A 163 19.07 16.74 -32.81
N GLY A 164 18.75 16.83 -31.55
CA GLY A 164 19.69 17.20 -30.50
C GLY A 164 19.99 18.69 -30.38
N SER A 165 19.42 19.55 -31.22
CA SER A 165 19.62 21.00 -31.09
C SER A 165 18.97 21.54 -29.83
N VAL A 166 19.68 22.37 -29.07
CA VAL A 166 19.12 23.08 -27.93
C VAL A 166 18.22 24.20 -28.44
N LYS A 167 16.93 24.07 -28.22
CA LYS A 167 15.93 25.08 -28.59
C LYS A 167 15.88 26.21 -27.56
N ARG A 168 15.99 25.85 -26.27
CA ARG A 168 15.96 26.82 -25.17
C ARG A 168 16.64 26.26 -23.93
N GLN A 169 17.26 27.15 -23.18
CA GLN A 169 17.69 26.91 -21.81
C GLN A 169 17.20 28.08 -20.97
N ILE A 170 16.51 27.80 -19.88
CA ILE A 170 15.97 28.79 -18.95
C ILE A 170 16.47 28.44 -17.56
N GLU A 171 17.15 29.38 -16.93
CA GLU A 171 17.62 29.27 -15.55
C GLU A 171 16.70 30.07 -14.63
N THR A 172 16.43 29.52 -13.46
CA THR A 172 15.61 30.16 -12.44
C THR A 172 16.15 29.88 -11.04
N ASP A 173 15.90 30.79 -10.10
CA ASP A 173 16.18 30.63 -8.68
C ASP A 173 15.08 29.81 -7.97
N LYS A 174 14.01 29.47 -8.67
CA LYS A 174 12.89 28.69 -8.13
C LYS A 174 13.11 27.19 -8.33
N ALA A 175 12.61 26.42 -7.36
CA ALA A 175 12.46 24.98 -7.56
C ALA A 175 11.34 24.71 -8.55
N ILE A 176 11.67 24.01 -9.62
CA ILE A 176 10.71 23.57 -10.63
C ILE A 176 10.43 22.08 -10.51
N GLY A 177 9.27 21.68 -10.99
CA GLY A 177 8.83 20.30 -10.97
C GLY A 177 9.09 19.57 -12.29
N ASP A 178 8.38 18.46 -12.44
CA ASP A 178 8.42 17.58 -13.60
C ASP A 178 7.58 18.21 -14.74
N PRO A 179 8.19 18.55 -15.88
CA PRO A 179 7.50 19.24 -16.97
C PRO A 179 6.74 18.28 -17.87
N ALA A 180 5.71 18.77 -18.54
CA ALA A 180 5.10 18.11 -19.70
C ALA A 180 5.29 18.95 -20.96
N VAL A 181 5.29 18.31 -22.12
CA VAL A 181 5.28 18.96 -23.42
C VAL A 181 4.04 18.54 -24.18
N VAL A 182 3.30 19.51 -24.69
CA VAL A 182 2.11 19.29 -25.52
C VAL A 182 2.02 20.33 -26.60
N GLY A 183 1.98 19.90 -27.86
CA GLY A 183 1.83 20.82 -29.01
C GLY A 183 2.90 21.89 -29.08
N GLY A 184 4.13 21.57 -28.71
CA GLY A 184 5.26 22.48 -28.69
C GLY A 184 5.24 23.50 -27.53
N ILE A 185 4.35 23.38 -26.56
CA ILE A 185 4.33 24.17 -25.32
C ILE A 185 4.89 23.36 -24.18
N VAL A 186 5.76 23.96 -23.37
CA VAL A 186 6.32 23.34 -22.16
C VAL A 186 5.54 23.81 -20.93
N PHE A 187 4.93 22.87 -20.22
CA PHE A 187 4.22 23.13 -18.97
C PHE A 187 5.11 22.81 -17.80
N VAL A 188 5.46 23.81 -17.00
CA VAL A 188 6.43 23.71 -15.93
C VAL A 188 5.78 24.02 -14.59
N PRO A 189 5.63 23.03 -13.70
CA PRO A 189 5.24 23.25 -12.31
C PRO A 189 6.35 23.95 -11.51
N TRP A 190 5.99 24.88 -10.64
CA TRP A 190 6.94 25.55 -9.76
C TRP A 190 6.27 26.17 -8.52
N ALA A 191 7.06 26.45 -7.50
CA ALA A 191 6.63 27.06 -6.24
C ALA A 191 5.41 26.37 -5.59
N ASN A 192 5.19 25.10 -5.87
CA ASN A 192 4.10 24.25 -5.34
C ASN A 192 2.67 24.65 -5.70
N GLN A 193 2.48 25.68 -6.52
CA GLN A 193 1.13 26.20 -6.85
C GLN A 193 0.95 26.55 -8.33
N TYR A 194 2.03 26.85 -9.01
CA TYR A 194 1.98 27.40 -10.35
C TYR A 194 2.36 26.37 -11.41
N VAL A 195 1.73 26.47 -12.57
CA VAL A 195 2.16 25.81 -13.79
C VAL A 195 2.28 26.86 -14.88
N SER A 196 3.49 27.14 -15.32
CA SER A 196 3.76 28.07 -16.42
C SER A 196 3.75 27.33 -17.74
N ALA A 197 2.99 27.84 -18.70
CA ALA A 197 3.03 27.40 -20.10
C ALA A 197 4.05 28.29 -20.86
N ILE A 198 5.15 27.66 -21.30
CA ILE A 198 6.29 28.37 -21.92
C ILE A 198 6.37 28.02 -23.40
N ASP A 199 6.57 29.03 -24.23
CA ASP A 199 6.99 28.85 -25.61
C ASP A 199 8.49 28.56 -25.67
N PRO A 200 8.91 27.37 -26.09
CA PRO A 200 10.35 27.04 -26.14
C PRO A 200 11.12 27.79 -27.22
N VAL A 201 10.47 28.42 -28.19
CA VAL A 201 11.15 29.17 -29.24
C VAL A 201 11.48 30.60 -28.76
N SER A 202 10.49 31.31 -28.27
CA SER A 202 10.71 32.69 -27.75
C SER A 202 11.22 32.71 -26.31
N GLY A 203 10.90 31.70 -25.51
CA GLY A 203 11.15 31.65 -24.06
C GLY A 203 10.10 32.40 -23.24
N ASP A 204 9.03 32.87 -23.90
CA ASP A 204 7.97 33.63 -23.24
C ASP A 204 7.02 32.71 -22.45
N GLU A 205 6.57 33.19 -21.32
CA GLU A 205 5.46 32.61 -20.61
C GLU A 205 4.15 33.00 -21.27
N LEU A 206 3.49 32.06 -21.91
CA LEU A 206 2.23 32.24 -22.63
C LEU A 206 1.04 32.37 -21.69
N GLY A 207 1.10 31.71 -20.57
CA GLY A 207 0.04 31.68 -19.60
C GLY A 207 0.46 30.93 -18.33
N ARG A 208 -0.30 31.12 -17.26
CA ARG A 208 -0.05 30.51 -15.96
C ARG A 208 -1.33 29.96 -15.37
N VAL A 209 -1.22 28.76 -14.83
CA VAL A 209 -2.27 28.10 -14.08
C VAL A 209 -1.89 28.13 -12.60
N VAL A 210 -2.86 28.50 -11.74
CA VAL A 210 -2.69 28.46 -10.28
C VAL A 210 -3.59 27.38 -9.73
N LEU A 211 -3.00 26.47 -8.97
CA LEU A 211 -3.71 25.38 -8.33
C LEU A 211 -3.84 25.64 -6.82
N ARG A 212 -4.95 25.19 -6.23
CA ARG A 212 -5.13 25.22 -4.78
C ARG A 212 -4.33 24.14 -4.08
N ASP A 213 -4.29 22.97 -4.68
CA ASP A 213 -3.53 21.83 -4.20
C ASP A 213 -2.07 21.96 -4.66
N LYS A 214 -1.18 21.34 -3.92
CA LYS A 214 0.24 21.31 -4.27
C LYS A 214 0.46 20.71 -5.65
N VAL A 215 1.28 21.35 -6.45
CA VAL A 215 1.67 20.89 -7.78
C VAL A 215 3.20 20.78 -7.86
N SER A 216 3.68 19.62 -8.20
CA SER A 216 5.09 19.35 -8.51
C SER A 216 5.28 18.74 -9.88
N ARG A 217 4.20 18.38 -10.57
CA ARG A 217 4.25 17.66 -11.85
C ARG A 217 3.19 18.09 -12.83
N ALA A 218 3.59 18.11 -14.08
CA ALA A 218 2.73 18.07 -15.24
C ALA A 218 2.88 16.70 -15.90
N LEU A 219 1.78 16.00 -16.14
CA LEU A 219 1.77 14.64 -16.69
C LEU A 219 0.92 14.55 -17.95
N THR A 220 1.36 13.76 -18.90
CA THR A 220 0.53 13.34 -20.02
C THR A 220 0.15 11.88 -19.85
N ILE A 221 -1.15 11.60 -19.75
CA ILE A 221 -1.67 10.26 -19.52
C ILE A 221 -2.90 10.05 -20.40
N GLY A 222 -2.92 9.00 -21.19
CA GLY A 222 -4.08 8.64 -22.01
C GLY A 222 -4.57 9.75 -22.94
N GLY A 223 -3.63 10.51 -23.50
CA GLY A 223 -3.95 11.64 -24.39
C GLY A 223 -4.49 12.88 -23.69
N ALA A 224 -4.35 13.00 -22.38
CA ALA A 224 -4.73 14.17 -21.60
C ALA A 224 -3.58 14.71 -20.75
N LEU A 225 -3.60 16.01 -20.45
CA LEU A 225 -2.62 16.70 -19.61
C LEU A 225 -3.21 16.88 -18.20
N TYR A 226 -2.42 16.57 -17.18
CA TYR A 226 -2.77 16.66 -15.77
C TYR A 226 -1.74 17.42 -14.97
N PHE A 227 -2.17 18.15 -13.94
CA PHE A 227 -1.32 18.87 -13.00
C PHE A 227 -1.60 18.44 -11.56
N GLY A 228 -0.56 18.23 -10.75
CA GLY A 228 -0.73 17.89 -9.35
C GLY A 228 0.53 17.35 -8.69
N GLU A 229 0.35 16.73 -7.52
CA GLU A 229 1.37 15.97 -6.79
C GLU A 229 0.78 14.68 -6.22
N LEU A 230 -0.14 14.78 -5.28
CA LEU A 230 -0.87 13.66 -4.71
C LEU A 230 -2.26 13.48 -5.33
N ALA A 231 -2.81 14.54 -5.88
CA ALA A 231 -4.04 14.55 -6.64
C ALA A 231 -3.82 15.36 -7.90
N TYR A 232 -4.38 14.90 -9.01
CA TYR A 232 -4.17 15.49 -10.32
C TYR A 232 -5.44 16.05 -10.88
N VAL A 233 -5.36 17.27 -11.41
CA VAL A 233 -6.46 17.95 -12.10
C VAL A 233 -6.18 17.89 -13.59
N ARG A 234 -7.15 17.45 -14.36
CA ARG A 234 -7.07 17.45 -15.82
C ARG A 234 -7.14 18.87 -16.36
N PHE A 235 -6.23 19.17 -17.28
CA PHE A 235 -6.24 20.37 -18.07
C PHE A 235 -6.87 20.08 -19.42
N ASP A 236 -8.03 20.64 -19.71
CA ASP A 236 -8.74 20.46 -20.97
C ASP A 236 -9.10 21.81 -21.61
N GLU A 237 -9.65 21.75 -22.82
CA GLU A 237 -10.04 22.93 -23.59
C GLU A 237 -11.07 23.85 -22.88
N LYS A 238 -11.76 23.33 -21.89
CA LYS A 238 -12.80 24.04 -21.15
C LYS A 238 -12.30 24.55 -19.82
N ILE A 239 -11.00 24.51 -19.56
CA ILE A 239 -10.41 24.72 -18.24
C ILE A 239 -11.34 25.47 -17.29
N ARG A 240 -12.00 24.71 -16.54
CA ARG A 240 -12.49 25.15 -15.26
C ARG A 240 -11.58 24.53 -14.23
N LEU A 241 -10.46 25.17 -13.98
CA LEU A 241 -9.57 24.82 -12.88
C LEU A 241 -10.32 24.67 -11.56
N ALA A 242 -11.45 25.30 -11.49
CA ALA A 242 -12.34 25.25 -10.36
C ALA A 242 -13.47 24.22 -10.51
N SER A 243 -13.60 23.52 -11.58
CA SER A 243 -14.58 22.44 -11.60
C SER A 243 -14.01 21.25 -10.86
N GLN A 244 -14.13 21.39 -9.67
CA GLN A 244 -13.98 20.53 -8.53
C GLN A 244 -14.95 19.33 -8.59
N ASN A 245 -15.62 19.13 -9.69
CA ASN A 245 -16.42 17.94 -9.94
C ASN A 245 -15.46 16.79 -10.15
N GLY A 246 -15.55 15.79 -9.26
CA GLY A 246 -14.63 14.66 -9.16
C GLY A 246 -14.32 13.89 -10.44
N ALA A 247 -15.06 14.10 -11.53
CA ALA A 247 -14.84 13.47 -12.84
C ALA A 247 -13.51 13.89 -13.53
N ASN A 248 -12.92 15.02 -13.17
CA ASN A 248 -11.68 15.51 -13.76
C ASN A 248 -10.49 15.45 -12.81
N ARG A 249 -10.63 14.79 -11.67
CA ARG A 249 -9.59 14.68 -10.66
C ARG A 249 -9.18 13.22 -10.49
N ILE A 250 -7.88 12.97 -10.63
CA ILE A 250 -7.30 11.69 -10.25
C ILE A 250 -6.97 11.80 -8.76
N GLY A 251 -7.70 11.07 -7.93
CA GLY A 251 -7.52 11.09 -6.49
C GLY A 251 -6.47 10.10 -5.99
N ILE A 252 -6.05 10.28 -4.76
CA ILE A 252 -5.29 9.28 -4.01
C ILE A 252 -6.23 8.13 -3.67
N PRO A 253 -5.76 6.89 -3.67
CA PRO A 253 -6.54 5.77 -3.20
C PRO A 253 -7.07 5.99 -1.78
N PRO A 254 -8.28 5.54 -1.48
CA PRO A 254 -8.94 5.83 -0.19
C PRO A 254 -8.29 5.11 1.01
N ARG A 255 -7.35 4.19 0.77
CA ARG A 255 -6.72 3.39 1.81
C ARG A 255 -5.22 3.35 1.66
N GLU A 256 -4.51 3.63 2.76
CA GLU A 256 -3.07 3.47 2.88
C GLU A 256 -2.75 2.32 3.83
N LEU A 257 -1.68 1.59 3.55
CA LEU A 257 -1.13 0.61 4.47
C LEU A 257 -0.30 1.35 5.53
N PRO A 258 -0.55 1.15 6.84
CA PRO A 258 0.24 1.76 7.89
C PRO A 258 1.71 1.37 7.77
N GLY A 259 2.61 2.37 7.74
CA GLY A 259 4.06 2.15 7.66
C GLY A 259 4.56 1.66 6.30
N THR A 260 3.69 1.57 5.31
CA THR A 260 4.09 1.28 3.93
C THR A 260 4.28 2.55 3.13
N PRO A 261 5.03 2.46 2.07
CA PRO A 261 5.08 3.46 1.03
C PRO A 261 3.68 3.70 0.47
N ARG A 262 3.51 4.92 0.08
CA ARG A 262 2.24 5.37 -0.47
C ARG A 262 1.90 4.63 -1.74
N LEU A 263 0.62 4.41 -1.94
CA LEU A 263 0.07 4.12 -3.25
C LEU A 263 0.25 5.36 -4.12
N LEU A 264 1.04 5.22 -5.18
CA LEU A 264 1.45 6.35 -5.98
C LEU A 264 0.74 6.35 -7.32
N VAL A 265 0.41 7.55 -7.77
CA VAL A 265 0.03 7.75 -9.15
C VAL A 265 1.29 7.67 -10.02
N PRO A 266 1.28 6.98 -11.15
CA PRO A 266 2.44 6.90 -12.04
C PRO A 266 3.04 8.26 -12.33
N GLY A 267 4.36 8.33 -12.28
CA GLY A 267 5.08 9.55 -12.52
C GLY A 267 5.05 10.58 -11.41
N THR A 268 4.41 10.31 -10.26
CA THR A 268 4.27 11.31 -9.20
C THR A 268 5.41 11.35 -8.21
N GLU A 269 6.23 10.32 -8.13
CA GLU A 269 7.31 10.27 -7.18
C GLU A 269 8.68 10.38 -7.82
N ARG A 270 9.46 11.29 -7.28
CA ARG A 270 10.89 11.34 -7.57
C ARG A 270 11.55 10.21 -6.80
N LEU A 271 12.10 9.30 -7.54
CA LEU A 271 12.84 8.22 -6.96
C LEU A 271 14.21 8.72 -6.55
N PRO A 272 14.72 8.30 -5.39
CA PRO A 272 16.05 8.67 -4.94
C PRO A 272 17.10 8.24 -5.95
N PRO A 273 18.30 8.85 -5.94
CA PRO A 273 19.42 8.43 -6.75
C PRO A 273 19.68 6.93 -6.62
N VAL A 274 19.97 6.27 -7.73
CA VAL A 274 20.20 4.81 -7.77
C VAL A 274 21.35 4.37 -6.87
N ALA A 275 22.34 5.25 -6.66
CA ALA A 275 23.51 4.97 -5.84
C ALA A 275 23.19 4.60 -4.38
N ASN A 276 22.08 5.11 -3.83
CA ASN A 276 21.69 4.90 -2.44
C ASN A 276 20.63 3.83 -2.24
N GLY A 277 20.34 3.06 -3.26
CA GLY A 277 19.56 1.91 -3.02
C GLY A 277 18.29 1.69 -3.73
N ARG A 278 17.78 0.63 -3.32
CA ARG A 278 16.55 0.01 -3.75
C ARG A 278 15.42 0.79 -3.12
N ASP A 279 14.60 1.34 -3.95
CA ASP A 279 13.30 1.86 -3.53
C ASP A 279 12.32 0.67 -3.52
N ARG A 280 12.55 -0.22 -2.56
CA ARG A 280 11.89 -1.52 -2.46
C ARG A 280 10.41 -1.40 -2.12
N ASP A 281 10.06 -0.29 -1.60
CA ASP A 281 8.83 -0.10 -0.86
C ASP A 281 7.80 0.66 -1.65
N ARG A 282 7.95 0.91 -2.94
CA ARG A 282 7.09 1.85 -3.62
C ARG A 282 6.48 1.27 -4.87
N LEU A 283 5.19 1.09 -4.80
CA LEU A 283 4.38 0.78 -5.96
C LEU A 283 3.67 2.04 -6.44
N TYR A 284 3.80 2.26 -7.72
CA TYR A 284 3.02 3.27 -8.41
C TYR A 284 1.69 2.66 -8.84
N ALA A 285 0.63 3.07 -8.17
CA ALA A 285 -0.71 2.74 -8.60
C ALA A 285 -1.36 3.95 -9.23
N ARG A 286 -1.97 3.78 -10.37
CA ARG A 286 -2.94 4.74 -10.85
C ARG A 286 -4.21 4.56 -10.03
N PRO A 287 -4.68 5.59 -9.31
CA PRO A 287 -6.05 5.54 -8.86
C PRO A 287 -6.93 5.51 -10.10
N SER A 288 -7.86 4.63 -10.05
CA SER A 288 -8.88 4.49 -11.05
C SER A 288 -9.69 5.77 -11.13
N ALA A 289 -9.63 6.46 -12.24
CA ALA A 289 -10.66 7.43 -12.55
C ALA A 289 -11.94 6.66 -12.87
N PRO A 290 -13.07 6.92 -12.21
CA PRO A 290 -14.32 6.35 -12.66
C PRO A 290 -14.53 6.78 -14.10
N GLU A 291 -14.68 5.81 -14.98
CA GLU A 291 -15.06 5.98 -16.39
C GLU A 291 -14.46 7.22 -17.07
N GLY A 292 -13.19 7.18 -17.33
CA GLY A 292 -12.52 8.25 -18.04
C GLY A 292 -11.79 7.74 -19.27
N PRO A 293 -11.31 8.62 -20.13
CA PRO A 293 -10.67 8.29 -21.41
C PRO A 293 -9.33 7.56 -21.26
N LEU A 294 -8.94 7.15 -20.05
CA LEU A 294 -7.64 6.60 -19.74
C LEU A 294 -7.51 5.10 -20.03
N GLY A 295 -8.60 4.41 -20.38
CA GLY A 295 -8.58 2.97 -20.72
C GLY A 295 -8.08 2.05 -19.61
N ILE A 296 -7.87 2.59 -18.40
CA ILE A 296 -7.40 1.85 -17.23
C ILE A 296 -8.64 1.44 -16.46
N ASP A 297 -8.67 0.16 -16.09
CA ASP A 297 -9.73 -0.34 -15.24
C ASP A 297 -9.78 0.47 -13.95
N SER A 298 -10.83 1.31 -13.87
CA SER A 298 -11.04 2.22 -12.76
C SER A 298 -11.48 1.52 -11.48
N SER A 299 -11.63 0.22 -11.49
CA SER A 299 -12.13 -0.57 -10.36
C SER A 299 -11.05 -1.00 -9.37
N ARG A 300 -9.77 -0.86 -9.71
CA ARG A 300 -8.65 -1.37 -8.92
C ARG A 300 -7.57 -0.33 -8.70
N PHE A 301 -6.92 -0.40 -7.54
CA PHE A 301 -5.61 0.18 -7.30
C PHE A 301 -4.71 -0.82 -6.58
N TYR A 302 -3.42 -0.60 -6.61
CA TYR A 302 -2.43 -1.59 -6.22
C TYR A 302 -1.42 -1.03 -5.23
N ALA A 303 -0.96 -1.87 -4.31
CA ALA A 303 0.16 -1.58 -3.45
C ALA A 303 1.16 -2.72 -3.50
N THR A 304 2.45 -2.41 -3.51
CA THR A 304 3.49 -3.40 -3.22
C THR A 304 4.08 -3.18 -1.84
N TYR A 305 4.49 -4.27 -1.24
CA TYR A 305 5.25 -4.26 -0.02
C TYR A 305 6.30 -5.37 -0.09
N PHE A 306 7.55 -4.99 -0.37
CA PHE A 306 8.61 -5.93 -0.72
C PHE A 306 8.20 -6.84 -1.89
N ARG A 307 7.89 -8.11 -1.63
CA ARG A 307 7.44 -9.08 -2.62
C ARG A 307 5.92 -9.32 -2.63
N LEU A 308 5.17 -8.66 -1.77
CA LEU A 308 3.71 -8.73 -1.79
C LEU A 308 3.12 -7.66 -2.71
N VAL A 309 2.11 -8.04 -3.45
CA VAL A 309 1.26 -7.14 -4.24
C VAL A 309 -0.17 -7.29 -3.75
N ILE A 310 -0.81 -6.19 -3.42
CA ILE A 310 -2.18 -6.16 -2.94
C ILE A 310 -3.01 -5.33 -3.90
N GLY A 311 -4.01 -5.94 -4.51
CA GLY A 311 -5.02 -5.25 -5.30
C GLY A 311 -6.21 -4.89 -4.43
N PHE A 312 -6.65 -3.64 -4.51
CA PHE A 312 -7.79 -3.13 -3.76
C PHE A 312 -8.94 -2.76 -4.67
N GLU A 313 -10.16 -2.92 -4.20
CA GLU A 313 -11.33 -2.31 -4.84
C GLU A 313 -11.32 -0.80 -4.63
N ALA A 314 -11.33 -0.04 -5.71
CA ALA A 314 -11.28 1.42 -5.63
C ALA A 314 -12.50 2.03 -4.92
N SER A 315 -13.68 1.43 -5.09
CA SER A 315 -14.93 1.93 -4.52
C SER A 315 -15.03 1.79 -3.00
N ARG A 316 -14.45 0.71 -2.45
CA ARG A 316 -14.58 0.34 -1.03
C ARG A 316 -13.26 0.30 -0.28
N GLY A 317 -12.13 0.29 -0.99
CA GLY A 317 -10.81 0.12 -0.40
C GLY A 317 -10.59 -1.25 0.24
N GLN A 318 -11.40 -2.25 -0.11
CA GLN A 318 -11.26 -3.63 0.37
C GLN A 318 -10.21 -4.37 -0.45
N VAL A 319 -9.54 -5.34 0.16
CA VAL A 319 -8.62 -6.21 -0.55
C VAL A 319 -9.40 -7.08 -1.53
N ALA A 320 -9.05 -6.99 -2.80
CA ALA A 320 -9.65 -7.78 -3.87
C ALA A 320 -8.87 -9.07 -4.14
N TRP A 321 -7.54 -8.99 -4.05
CA TRP A 321 -6.63 -10.12 -4.21
C TRP A 321 -5.25 -9.78 -3.64
N VAL A 322 -4.46 -10.82 -3.40
CA VAL A 322 -3.07 -10.73 -2.96
C VAL A 322 -2.22 -11.65 -3.82
N HIS A 323 -1.07 -11.17 -4.24
CA HIS A 323 -0.07 -11.97 -4.94
C HIS A 323 1.24 -11.95 -4.17
N THR A 324 1.77 -13.12 -3.84
CA THR A 324 3.09 -13.30 -3.22
C THR A 324 4.09 -13.62 -4.31
N HIS A 325 4.99 -12.69 -4.60
CA HIS A 325 6.04 -12.91 -5.60
C HIS A 325 7.24 -13.65 -4.99
N PRO A 326 7.97 -14.50 -5.73
CA PRO A 326 9.12 -15.22 -5.19
C PRO A 326 10.30 -14.30 -4.83
N SER A 327 10.52 -13.21 -5.58
CA SER A 327 11.64 -12.28 -5.42
C SER A 327 11.13 -10.88 -5.06
N GLU A 328 12.03 -10.00 -4.59
CA GLU A 328 11.66 -8.62 -4.29
C GLU A 328 11.28 -7.82 -5.53
N LEU A 329 10.20 -7.08 -5.40
CA LEU A 329 9.72 -6.16 -6.43
C LEU A 329 10.41 -4.80 -6.28
N ILE A 330 11.01 -4.32 -7.35
CA ILE A 330 11.81 -3.09 -7.34
C ILE A 330 11.28 -1.99 -8.28
N GLY A 331 10.16 -2.23 -8.93
CA GLY A 331 9.52 -1.26 -9.78
C GLY A 331 8.26 -1.81 -10.42
N GLY A 332 7.53 -0.93 -11.07
CA GLY A 332 6.32 -1.31 -11.78
C GLY A 332 5.41 -0.13 -12.09
N ASN A 333 4.30 -0.43 -12.72
CA ASN A 333 3.25 0.54 -13.02
C ASN A 333 1.90 -0.15 -13.23
N ALA A 334 0.82 0.55 -12.95
CA ALA A 334 -0.49 0.11 -13.39
C ALA A 334 -0.61 0.22 -14.91
N VAL A 335 -1.22 -0.78 -15.51
CA VAL A 335 -1.49 -0.86 -16.94
C VAL A 335 -2.97 -1.12 -17.16
N SER A 336 -3.46 -0.95 -18.37
CA SER A 336 -4.85 -1.32 -18.69
C SER A 336 -5.05 -2.82 -18.47
N GLY A 337 -6.01 -3.18 -17.63
CA GLY A 337 -6.32 -4.57 -17.30
C GLY A 337 -5.42 -5.22 -16.24
N GLY A 338 -4.46 -4.48 -15.62
CA GLY A 338 -3.61 -5.08 -14.60
C GLY A 338 -2.51 -4.18 -14.04
N VAL A 339 -1.50 -4.81 -13.47
CA VAL A 339 -0.30 -4.16 -12.95
C VAL A 339 0.95 -4.86 -13.48
N LEU A 340 1.86 -4.08 -14.07
CA LEU A 340 3.18 -4.53 -14.50
C LEU A 340 4.17 -4.32 -13.36
N LEU A 341 4.99 -5.33 -13.10
CA LEU A 341 5.97 -5.34 -12.00
C LEU A 341 7.31 -5.87 -12.51
N CYS A 342 8.37 -5.38 -11.92
CA CYS A 342 9.73 -5.86 -12.15
C CYS A 342 10.34 -6.32 -10.83
N ASP A 343 11.00 -7.46 -10.84
CA ASP A 343 11.75 -7.96 -9.69
C ASP A 343 13.27 -7.73 -9.83
N GLU A 344 13.99 -7.95 -8.76
CA GLU A 344 15.45 -7.75 -8.71
C GLU A 344 16.23 -8.74 -9.57
N GLU A 345 15.64 -9.89 -9.92
CA GLU A 345 16.25 -10.87 -10.82
C GLU A 345 16.09 -10.46 -12.30
N GLY A 346 15.37 -9.39 -12.55
CA GLY A 346 15.15 -8.87 -13.90
C GLY A 346 13.94 -9.48 -14.62
N LYS A 347 13.04 -10.15 -13.91
CA LYS A 347 11.79 -10.62 -14.49
C LYS A 347 10.78 -9.47 -14.53
N ILE A 348 9.97 -9.47 -15.56
CA ILE A 348 8.81 -8.61 -15.74
C ILE A 348 7.57 -9.49 -15.66
N ILE A 349 6.63 -9.16 -14.79
CA ILE A 349 5.33 -9.82 -14.72
C ILE A 349 4.21 -8.80 -14.88
N VAL A 350 3.12 -9.22 -15.46
CA VAL A 350 1.86 -8.47 -15.44
C VAL A 350 0.83 -9.32 -14.73
N LEU A 351 0.23 -8.76 -13.67
CA LEU A 351 -0.85 -9.37 -12.94
C LEU A 351 -2.19 -8.85 -13.46
N ASP A 352 -3.12 -9.75 -13.70
CA ASP A 352 -4.50 -9.44 -14.09
C ASP A 352 -5.22 -8.64 -12.99
N ALA A 353 -5.85 -7.53 -13.33
CA ALA A 353 -6.52 -6.63 -12.38
C ALA A 353 -7.62 -7.31 -11.57
N ARG A 354 -8.28 -8.32 -12.14
CA ARG A 354 -9.42 -8.99 -11.51
C ARG A 354 -9.00 -10.08 -10.54
N THR A 355 -7.96 -10.85 -10.89
CA THR A 355 -7.59 -12.08 -10.17
C THR A 355 -6.27 -11.98 -9.41
N GLY A 356 -5.40 -11.00 -9.75
CA GLY A 356 -4.04 -10.92 -9.23
C GLY A 356 -3.10 -12.02 -9.74
N GLN A 357 -3.55 -12.81 -10.74
CA GLN A 357 -2.74 -13.89 -11.30
C GLN A 357 -1.85 -13.39 -12.44
N PRO A 358 -0.67 -13.98 -12.64
CA PRO A 358 0.18 -13.66 -13.77
C PRO A 358 -0.55 -13.88 -15.09
N SER A 359 -0.56 -12.86 -15.93
CA SER A 359 -1.16 -12.88 -17.28
C SER A 359 -0.12 -12.75 -18.38
N PHE A 360 1.05 -12.19 -18.04
CA PHE A 360 2.16 -12.05 -18.96
C PHE A 360 3.48 -12.08 -18.18
N THR A 361 4.53 -12.63 -18.77
CA THR A 361 5.89 -12.63 -18.23
C THR A 361 6.90 -12.31 -19.32
N SER A 362 7.94 -11.57 -18.93
CA SER A 362 9.08 -11.25 -19.78
C SER A 362 10.32 -11.10 -18.90
N SER A 363 11.45 -10.67 -19.46
CA SER A 363 12.68 -10.49 -18.70
C SER A 363 13.60 -9.44 -19.34
N PHE A 364 14.36 -8.74 -18.50
CA PHE A 364 15.50 -7.93 -18.93
C PHE A 364 16.75 -8.77 -19.28
N GLY A 365 16.74 -10.06 -18.95
CA GLY A 365 17.82 -11.01 -19.24
C GLY A 365 18.95 -11.03 -18.22
N GLU A 366 18.95 -10.13 -17.23
CA GLU A 366 19.92 -10.06 -16.15
C GLU A 366 19.34 -9.37 -14.91
N PRO A 367 19.95 -9.53 -13.73
CA PRO A 367 19.53 -8.83 -12.51
C PRO A 367 19.59 -7.31 -12.65
N ILE A 368 18.62 -6.62 -12.07
CA ILE A 368 18.45 -5.18 -12.21
C ILE A 368 18.49 -4.47 -10.85
N LYS A 369 18.77 -3.18 -10.86
CA LYS A 369 18.85 -2.33 -9.65
C LYS A 369 17.63 -1.47 -9.47
N SER A 370 16.99 -1.09 -10.55
CA SER A 370 15.74 -0.33 -10.55
C SER A 370 14.99 -0.56 -11.84
N CYS A 371 13.69 -0.36 -11.81
CA CYS A 371 12.84 -0.44 -12.99
C CYS A 371 11.84 0.73 -12.98
N VAL A 372 11.61 1.29 -14.14
CA VAL A 372 10.47 2.15 -14.43
C VAL A 372 9.71 1.55 -15.61
N ALA A 373 8.41 1.65 -15.59
CA ALA A 373 7.59 1.16 -16.69
C ALA A 373 6.49 2.19 -17.00
N HIS A 374 6.17 2.31 -18.25
CA HIS A 374 5.05 3.10 -18.71
C HIS A 374 4.27 2.32 -19.78
N ALA A 375 2.94 2.46 -19.77
CA ALA A 375 2.09 1.76 -20.70
C ALA A 375 0.78 2.54 -20.91
N ASP A 376 0.74 3.37 -21.94
CA ASP A 376 -0.45 4.13 -22.30
C ASP A 376 -1.42 3.33 -23.16
N THR A 377 -0.89 2.54 -24.08
CA THR A 377 -1.68 1.78 -25.07
C THR A 377 -1.69 0.28 -24.81
N TYR A 378 -0.72 -0.22 -24.07
CA TYR A 378 -0.62 -1.62 -23.71
C TYR A 378 -1.81 -2.07 -22.86
N LYS A 379 -2.42 -3.17 -23.28
CA LYS A 379 -3.48 -3.84 -22.52
C LYS A 379 -2.98 -5.19 -22.02
N ALA A 380 -3.04 -5.37 -20.71
CA ALA A 380 -2.69 -6.66 -20.12
C ALA A 380 -3.64 -7.75 -20.70
N PRO A 381 -3.10 -8.88 -21.15
CA PRO A 381 -3.96 -10.03 -21.46
C PRO A 381 -4.68 -10.49 -20.18
N PRO A 382 -5.87 -11.07 -20.28
CA PRO A 382 -6.52 -11.68 -19.13
C PRO A 382 -5.72 -12.90 -18.65
N SER A 383 -5.74 -13.15 -17.34
CA SER A 383 -5.11 -14.37 -16.82
C SER A 383 -5.83 -15.63 -17.34
N PRO A 384 -5.10 -16.73 -17.55
CA PRO A 384 -5.67 -17.97 -18.10
C PRO A 384 -6.63 -18.69 -17.16
N GLY A 385 -6.71 -18.29 -15.89
CA GLY A 385 -7.58 -18.92 -14.90
C GLY A 385 -7.99 -17.99 -13.77
N ALA A 386 -8.95 -18.43 -12.96
CA ALA A 386 -9.43 -17.67 -11.81
C ALA A 386 -8.39 -17.59 -10.66
N GLY A 387 -7.45 -18.53 -10.63
CA GLY A 387 -6.49 -18.66 -9.53
C GLY A 387 -7.14 -19.08 -8.22
N PRO A 388 -6.36 -19.10 -7.11
CA PRO A 388 -6.89 -19.37 -5.77
C PRO A 388 -7.79 -18.23 -5.32
N GLY A 389 -8.79 -18.55 -4.49
CA GLY A 389 -9.66 -17.54 -3.88
C GLY A 389 -8.93 -16.58 -2.95
N LEU A 390 -9.55 -15.44 -2.64
CA LEU A 390 -8.96 -14.39 -1.79
C LEU A 390 -8.46 -14.94 -0.44
N GLN A 391 -9.26 -15.80 0.20
CA GLN A 391 -8.88 -16.43 1.47
C GLN A 391 -7.54 -17.18 1.35
N ALA A 392 -7.37 -18.00 0.31
CA ALA A 392 -6.15 -18.77 0.10
C ALA A 392 -4.94 -17.87 -0.21
N GLN A 393 -5.12 -16.84 -1.02
CA GLN A 393 -4.08 -15.86 -1.32
C GLN A 393 -3.61 -15.10 -0.07
N ILE A 394 -4.55 -14.64 0.77
CA ILE A 394 -4.21 -13.99 2.03
C ILE A 394 -3.50 -14.98 2.96
N SER A 395 -4.00 -16.20 3.06
CA SER A 395 -3.40 -17.24 3.92
C SER A 395 -1.95 -17.53 3.53
N GLU A 396 -1.65 -17.65 2.25
CA GLU A 396 -0.28 -17.80 1.74
C GLU A 396 0.62 -16.64 2.20
N ALA A 397 0.14 -15.40 2.04
CA ALA A 397 0.90 -14.20 2.41
C ALA A 397 1.16 -14.10 3.93
N VAL A 398 0.16 -14.39 4.77
CA VAL A 398 0.27 -14.23 6.23
C VAL A 398 1.03 -15.38 6.90
N LEU A 399 1.07 -16.55 6.29
CA LEU A 399 1.86 -17.70 6.78
C LEU A 399 3.36 -17.59 6.43
N SER A 400 3.74 -16.65 5.60
CA SER A 400 5.16 -16.36 5.34
C SER A 400 5.85 -15.88 6.62
N ARG A 401 7.02 -16.48 6.94
CA ARG A 401 7.81 -16.14 8.13
C ARG A 401 8.80 -15.01 7.94
N GLU A 402 8.63 -14.24 6.91
CA GLU A 402 9.51 -13.13 6.58
C GLU A 402 9.15 -11.90 7.42
N ALA A 403 10.06 -11.53 8.33
CA ALA A 403 9.82 -10.42 9.28
C ALA A 403 9.57 -9.06 8.59
N SER A 404 10.16 -8.85 7.42
CA SER A 404 9.96 -7.64 6.62
C SER A 404 8.50 -7.44 6.20
N LEU A 405 7.72 -8.52 6.08
CA LEU A 405 6.32 -8.49 5.66
C LEU A 405 5.33 -8.22 6.80
N ALA A 406 5.78 -8.19 8.05
CA ALA A 406 4.90 -8.14 9.23
C ALA A 406 3.86 -7.01 9.17
N THR A 407 4.22 -5.83 8.68
CA THR A 407 3.29 -4.69 8.57
C THR A 407 2.14 -4.98 7.61
N ALA A 408 2.44 -5.52 6.43
CA ALA A 408 1.41 -5.88 5.46
C ALA A 408 0.59 -7.09 5.94
N GLN A 409 1.25 -8.09 6.56
CA GLN A 409 0.59 -9.25 7.13
C GLN A 409 -0.45 -8.88 8.19
N ARG A 410 -0.18 -7.87 9.02
CA ARG A 410 -1.16 -7.36 10.01
C ARG A 410 -2.42 -6.81 9.34
N LEU A 411 -2.28 -6.07 8.24
CA LEU A 411 -3.43 -5.64 7.46
C LEU A 411 -4.20 -6.85 6.93
N LEU A 412 -3.50 -7.79 6.31
CA LEU A 412 -4.11 -8.97 5.70
C LEU A 412 -4.78 -9.88 6.73
N LEU A 413 -4.25 -9.99 7.96
CA LEU A 413 -4.91 -10.71 9.06
C LEU A 413 -6.23 -10.08 9.47
N ARG A 414 -6.31 -8.75 9.49
CA ARG A 414 -7.57 -8.05 9.77
C ARG A 414 -8.59 -8.28 8.66
N GLU A 415 -8.16 -8.24 7.40
CA GLU A 415 -9.03 -8.60 6.28
C GLU A 415 -9.50 -10.06 6.38
N LEU A 416 -8.59 -10.99 6.66
CA LEU A 416 -8.90 -12.41 6.84
C LEU A 416 -9.97 -12.61 7.95
N GLY A 417 -9.87 -11.83 9.03
CA GLY A 417 -10.84 -11.84 10.12
C GLY A 417 -12.26 -11.45 9.69
N THR A 418 -12.41 -10.68 8.60
CA THR A 418 -13.73 -10.24 8.09
C THR A 418 -14.33 -11.18 7.05
N LEU A 419 -13.53 -12.08 6.47
CA LEU A 419 -14.02 -13.02 5.46
C LEU A 419 -14.93 -14.08 6.08
N GLU A 420 -16.03 -14.39 5.42
CA GLU A 420 -16.98 -15.43 5.90
C GLU A 420 -16.48 -16.86 5.62
N ASP A 421 -15.35 -17.03 4.94
CA ASP A 421 -14.77 -18.32 4.63
C ASP A 421 -14.25 -19.02 5.90
N GLU A 422 -14.59 -20.29 6.08
CA GLU A 422 -14.14 -21.08 7.24
C GLU A 422 -12.64 -21.36 7.24
N GLY A 423 -12.00 -21.43 6.05
CA GLY A 423 -10.55 -21.54 5.91
C GLY A 423 -9.80 -20.34 6.50
N ALA A 424 -10.46 -19.16 6.55
CA ALA A 424 -9.93 -18.01 7.26
C ALA A 424 -9.75 -18.29 8.76
N THR A 425 -10.75 -18.94 9.38
CA THR A 425 -10.65 -19.35 10.79
C THR A 425 -9.50 -20.33 11.02
N LYS A 426 -9.34 -21.30 10.10
CA LYS A 426 -8.20 -22.23 10.18
C LYS A 426 -6.87 -21.48 10.19
N THR A 427 -6.65 -20.58 9.23
CA THR A 427 -5.40 -19.81 9.13
C THR A 427 -5.14 -18.96 10.36
N LEU A 428 -6.17 -18.30 10.91
CA LEU A 428 -6.05 -17.51 12.13
C LEU A 428 -5.66 -18.37 13.34
N VAL A 429 -6.26 -19.55 13.48
CA VAL A 429 -5.92 -20.52 14.53
C VAL A 429 -4.50 -21.03 14.36
N ASP A 430 -4.08 -21.37 13.15
CA ASP A 430 -2.72 -21.83 12.85
C ASP A 430 -1.67 -20.79 13.24
N ILE A 431 -1.89 -19.50 12.90
CA ILE A 431 -0.98 -18.40 13.27
C ILE A 431 -0.93 -18.19 14.78
N ALA A 432 -2.09 -18.19 15.43
CA ALA A 432 -2.18 -17.96 16.87
C ALA A 432 -1.61 -19.10 17.71
N SER A 433 -1.51 -20.30 17.13
CA SER A 433 -0.98 -21.50 17.78
C SER A 433 0.49 -21.80 17.41
N ASP A 434 1.07 -21.15 16.41
CA ASP A 434 2.48 -21.38 16.03
C ASP A 434 3.42 -20.51 16.87
N PRO A 435 4.26 -21.08 17.77
CA PRO A 435 5.20 -20.35 18.61
C PRO A 435 6.27 -19.58 17.79
N ARG A 436 6.41 -19.89 16.51
CA ARG A 436 7.35 -19.21 15.60
C ARG A 436 6.73 -18.02 14.89
N SER A 437 5.43 -17.80 15.04
CA SER A 437 4.76 -16.62 14.50
C SER A 437 5.21 -15.35 15.24
N ALA A 438 5.33 -14.23 14.52
CA ALA A 438 5.68 -12.97 15.16
C ALA A 438 4.63 -12.56 16.21
N PRO A 439 5.03 -12.10 17.41
CA PRO A 439 4.08 -11.80 18.49
C PRO A 439 2.96 -10.85 18.11
N VAL A 440 3.26 -9.86 17.23
CA VAL A 440 2.26 -8.91 16.74
C VAL A 440 1.19 -9.58 15.84
N LEU A 441 1.58 -10.60 15.08
CA LEU A 441 0.65 -11.37 14.24
C LEU A 441 -0.19 -12.32 15.10
N VAL A 442 0.40 -12.93 16.12
CA VAL A 442 -0.32 -13.75 17.11
C VAL A 442 -1.40 -12.92 17.80
N ALA A 443 -1.06 -11.72 18.26
CA ALA A 443 -2.02 -10.81 18.90
C ALA A 443 -3.19 -10.43 17.96
N ASP A 444 -2.88 -10.03 16.70
CA ASP A 444 -3.91 -9.68 15.71
C ASP A 444 -4.77 -10.91 15.34
N ALA A 445 -4.18 -12.10 15.21
CA ALA A 445 -4.91 -13.35 14.95
C ALA A 445 -5.83 -13.75 16.13
N ARG A 446 -5.35 -13.66 17.36
CA ARG A 446 -6.15 -13.90 18.58
C ARG A 446 -7.35 -12.95 18.66
N ALA A 447 -7.14 -11.67 18.37
CA ALA A 447 -8.23 -10.69 18.34
C ALA A 447 -9.26 -11.01 17.23
N ALA A 448 -8.81 -11.43 16.07
CA ALA A 448 -9.69 -11.82 14.97
C ALA A 448 -10.50 -13.10 15.29
N ILE A 449 -9.89 -14.13 15.89
CA ILE A 449 -10.58 -15.38 16.29
C ILE A 449 -11.77 -15.06 17.21
N ALA A 450 -11.59 -14.22 18.21
CA ALA A 450 -12.65 -13.90 19.18
C ALA A 450 -13.94 -13.37 18.53
N THR A 451 -13.83 -12.77 17.36
CA THR A 451 -14.97 -12.21 16.62
C THR A 451 -15.55 -13.15 15.57
N ARG A 452 -14.92 -14.31 15.32
CA ARG A 452 -15.39 -15.28 14.33
C ARG A 452 -16.75 -15.88 14.69
N ARG A 453 -17.54 -16.16 13.66
CA ARG A 453 -18.88 -16.78 13.80
C ARG A 453 -19.04 -18.02 12.92
N ASN A 454 -17.93 -18.56 12.43
CA ASN A 454 -17.87 -19.78 11.61
C ASN A 454 -16.56 -20.52 11.80
N GLY A 455 -16.42 -21.73 11.23
CA GLY A 455 -15.22 -22.53 11.31
C GLY A 455 -14.99 -23.17 12.70
N SER A 456 -16.09 -23.44 13.45
CA SER A 456 -16.01 -24.06 14.79
C SER A 456 -15.21 -25.36 14.81
N GLN A 457 -15.24 -26.16 13.73
CA GLN A 457 -14.46 -27.39 13.61
C GLN A 457 -12.94 -27.18 13.77
N TYR A 458 -12.39 -26.08 13.25
CA TYR A 458 -10.97 -25.74 13.40
C TYR A 458 -10.64 -25.29 14.83
N MET A 459 -11.56 -24.58 15.47
CA MET A 459 -11.44 -24.16 16.86
C MET A 459 -11.51 -25.35 17.81
N LEU A 460 -12.46 -26.26 17.60
CA LEU A 460 -12.58 -27.49 18.38
C LEU A 460 -11.35 -28.40 18.19
N SER A 461 -10.87 -28.51 16.96
CA SER A 461 -9.63 -29.27 16.68
C SER A 461 -8.41 -28.68 17.37
N ALA A 462 -8.33 -27.35 17.50
CA ALA A 462 -7.24 -26.69 18.22
C ALA A 462 -7.34 -26.91 19.73
N LEU A 463 -8.52 -26.77 20.32
CA LEU A 463 -8.77 -27.03 21.74
C LEU A 463 -8.52 -28.50 22.17
N GLY A 464 -8.56 -29.43 21.23
CA GLY A 464 -8.17 -30.81 21.50
C GLY A 464 -6.67 -31.03 21.69
N LYS A 465 -5.85 -29.99 21.54
CA LYS A 465 -4.40 -30.01 21.69
C LYS A 465 -4.00 -29.31 22.98
N HIS A 466 -3.26 -30.00 23.83
CA HIS A 466 -2.62 -29.42 24.99
C HIS A 466 -1.12 -29.33 24.75
N TYR A 467 -0.44 -28.43 25.48
CA TYR A 467 1.03 -28.39 25.44
C TYR A 467 1.60 -29.78 25.78
N ASP A 468 2.36 -30.31 24.84
CA ASP A 468 3.03 -31.63 25.03
C ASP A 468 4.33 -31.64 24.22
N PHE A 469 5.44 -31.37 24.89
CA PHE A 469 6.77 -31.36 24.28
C PHE A 469 7.12 -32.69 23.61
N LEU A 470 6.66 -33.83 24.17
CA LEU A 470 6.95 -35.14 23.61
C LEU A 470 6.21 -35.43 22.30
N ARG A 471 5.09 -34.74 22.08
CA ARG A 471 4.27 -34.83 20.87
C ARG A 471 4.44 -33.65 19.92
N ASP A 472 5.51 -32.88 20.14
CA ASP A 472 5.82 -31.69 19.32
C ASP A 472 4.70 -30.59 19.32
N VAL A 473 3.92 -30.56 20.40
CA VAL A 473 2.96 -29.48 20.66
C VAL A 473 3.63 -28.42 21.53
N LEU A 474 4.25 -27.43 20.92
CA LEU A 474 5.16 -26.48 21.57
C LEU A 474 4.45 -25.24 22.15
N ALA A 475 3.16 -25.07 21.92
CA ALA A 475 2.38 -23.99 22.48
C ALA A 475 0.93 -24.45 22.73
N SER A 476 0.29 -23.87 23.73
CA SER A 476 -1.14 -23.99 23.93
C SER A 476 -1.90 -23.28 22.80
N PRO A 477 -3.08 -23.77 22.41
CA PRO A 477 -3.94 -23.08 21.46
C PRO A 477 -4.41 -21.73 22.02
N PRO A 478 -4.96 -20.82 21.21
CA PRO A 478 -5.53 -19.55 21.68
C PRO A 478 -6.88 -19.77 22.38
N VAL A 479 -6.85 -20.40 23.56
CA VAL A 479 -8.04 -20.89 24.30
C VAL A 479 -9.06 -19.79 24.53
N GLY A 480 -8.65 -18.64 25.07
CA GLY A 480 -9.59 -17.54 25.38
C GLY A 480 -10.31 -17.00 24.15
N PRO A 481 -9.62 -16.59 23.08
CA PRO A 481 -10.28 -16.19 21.84
C PRO A 481 -11.23 -17.22 21.25
N ILE A 482 -10.84 -18.50 21.29
CA ILE A 482 -11.71 -19.59 20.83
C ILE A 482 -12.93 -19.72 21.75
N ALA A 483 -12.77 -19.61 23.07
CA ALA A 483 -13.86 -19.67 24.03
C ALA A 483 -14.90 -18.57 23.75
N ASP A 484 -14.48 -17.32 23.51
CA ASP A 484 -15.39 -16.22 23.18
C ASP A 484 -16.16 -16.48 21.88
N ALA A 485 -15.47 -17.00 20.85
CA ALA A 485 -16.10 -17.31 19.57
C ALA A 485 -17.14 -18.42 19.70
N LEU A 486 -16.79 -19.52 20.40
CA LEU A 486 -17.69 -20.66 20.60
C LEU A 486 -18.89 -20.29 21.48
N ALA A 487 -18.70 -19.46 22.51
CA ALA A 487 -19.79 -18.93 23.33
C ALA A 487 -20.75 -18.09 22.50
N ALA A 488 -20.24 -17.20 21.64
CA ALA A 488 -21.06 -16.38 20.78
C ALA A 488 -21.81 -17.19 19.70
N MET A 489 -21.21 -18.29 19.22
CA MET A 489 -21.86 -19.24 18.30
C MET A 489 -22.82 -20.21 19.03
N LYS A 490 -22.79 -20.24 20.36
CA LYS A 490 -23.50 -21.23 21.19
C LYS A 490 -23.15 -22.67 20.79
N GLU A 491 -21.86 -22.96 20.55
CA GLU A 491 -21.38 -24.27 20.14
C GLU A 491 -21.12 -25.19 21.36
N PRO A 492 -22.02 -26.13 21.67
CA PRO A 492 -21.95 -26.91 22.89
C PRO A 492 -20.78 -27.90 22.92
N LYS A 493 -20.28 -28.32 21.72
CA LYS A 493 -19.13 -29.24 21.63
C LYS A 493 -17.84 -28.63 22.18
N GLY A 494 -17.80 -27.32 22.37
CA GLY A 494 -16.69 -26.62 23.01
C GLY A 494 -16.61 -26.84 24.51
N ALA A 495 -17.72 -27.13 25.19
CA ALA A 495 -17.74 -27.19 26.65
C ALA A 495 -16.77 -28.23 27.27
N PRO A 496 -16.73 -29.51 26.85
CA PRO A 496 -15.82 -30.47 27.42
C PRO A 496 -14.34 -30.12 27.16
N LEU A 497 -14.04 -29.54 25.98
CA LEU A 497 -12.68 -29.13 25.64
C LEU A 497 -12.23 -27.91 26.46
N LEU A 498 -13.08 -26.90 26.60
CA LEU A 498 -12.80 -25.74 27.45
C LEU A 498 -12.66 -26.14 28.94
N ALA A 499 -13.45 -27.09 29.40
CA ALA A 499 -13.34 -27.61 30.78
C ALA A 499 -11.99 -28.28 31.03
N SER A 500 -11.40 -28.97 30.06
CA SER A 500 -10.06 -29.57 30.20
C SER A 500 -8.96 -28.50 30.27
N HIS A 501 -9.13 -27.36 29.60
CA HIS A 501 -8.19 -26.24 29.65
C HIS A 501 -8.22 -25.44 30.96
N LEU A 502 -9.30 -25.51 31.76
CA LEU A 502 -9.34 -24.80 33.05
C LEU A 502 -8.21 -25.23 34.00
N LEU A 503 -7.71 -26.45 33.86
CA LEU A 503 -6.67 -27.04 34.72
C LEU A 503 -5.32 -27.21 34.01
N ASP A 504 -5.20 -26.72 32.78
CA ASP A 504 -3.96 -26.79 32.02
C ASP A 504 -2.99 -25.68 32.47
N PRO A 505 -1.83 -26.04 33.07
CA PRO A 505 -0.87 -25.05 33.57
C PRO A 505 -0.15 -24.27 32.45
N ALA A 506 -0.31 -24.68 31.20
CA ALA A 506 0.28 -24.01 30.06
C ALA A 506 -0.60 -22.86 29.53
N ASP A 507 -1.85 -22.75 29.97
CA ASP A 507 -2.76 -21.71 29.58
C ASP A 507 -2.51 -20.42 30.37
N THR A 508 -2.74 -19.28 29.75
CA THR A 508 -2.61 -17.98 30.42
C THR A 508 -3.84 -17.72 31.29
N ASP A 509 -3.70 -16.91 32.35
CA ASP A 509 -4.79 -16.53 33.23
C ASP A 509 -5.96 -15.87 32.46
N ASP A 510 -5.67 -15.05 31.45
CA ASP A 510 -6.69 -14.47 30.56
C ASP A 510 -7.43 -15.55 29.77
N ASP A 511 -6.73 -16.55 29.26
CA ASP A 511 -7.35 -17.67 28.54
C ASP A 511 -8.27 -18.49 29.46
N VAL A 512 -7.80 -18.79 30.68
CA VAL A 512 -8.61 -19.49 31.71
C VAL A 512 -9.85 -18.66 32.08
N ARG A 513 -9.73 -17.35 32.29
CA ARG A 513 -10.84 -16.45 32.59
C ARG A 513 -11.90 -16.47 31.49
N ARG A 514 -11.48 -16.40 30.23
CA ARG A 514 -12.39 -16.40 29.07
C ARG A 514 -13.02 -17.77 28.85
N ALA A 515 -12.27 -18.85 29.05
CA ALA A 515 -12.81 -20.21 29.04
C ALA A 515 -13.88 -20.41 30.13
N ALA A 516 -13.62 -19.96 31.36
CA ALA A 516 -14.59 -20.00 32.45
C ALA A 516 -15.88 -19.19 32.13
N ALA A 517 -15.73 -18.02 31.53
CA ALA A 517 -16.85 -17.19 31.09
C ALA A 517 -17.68 -17.89 29.99
N ALA A 518 -17.05 -18.54 29.03
CA ALA A 518 -17.75 -19.34 28.02
C ALA A 518 -18.51 -20.52 28.63
N LEU A 519 -17.87 -21.22 29.57
CA LEU A 519 -18.49 -22.36 30.29
C LEU A 519 -19.68 -21.93 31.15
N ALA A 520 -19.71 -20.70 31.66
CA ALA A 520 -20.88 -20.20 32.36
C ALA A 520 -22.17 -20.29 31.51
N THR A 521 -22.04 -20.27 30.18
CA THR A 521 -23.19 -20.39 29.25
C THR A 521 -23.25 -21.75 28.54
N LEU A 522 -22.11 -22.30 28.13
CA LEU A 522 -22.06 -23.51 27.29
C LEU A 522 -22.09 -24.82 28.07
N ALA A 523 -21.56 -24.84 29.31
CA ALA A 523 -21.42 -26.08 30.07
C ALA A 523 -22.76 -26.79 30.32
N THR A 524 -22.72 -28.10 30.32
CA THR A 524 -23.80 -29.02 30.67
C THR A 524 -23.50 -29.69 32.02
N LYS A 525 -24.37 -30.61 32.45
CA LYS A 525 -24.10 -31.36 33.67
C LYS A 525 -22.86 -32.29 33.57
N ASP A 526 -22.42 -32.60 32.36
CA ASP A 526 -21.29 -33.48 32.14
C ASP A 526 -19.94 -32.81 32.55
N GLU A 527 -19.87 -31.49 32.50
CA GLU A 527 -18.70 -30.71 32.91
C GLU A 527 -18.65 -30.41 34.41
N LEU A 528 -19.73 -30.72 35.20
CA LEU A 528 -19.79 -30.46 36.65
C LEU A 528 -18.58 -30.96 37.43
N PRO A 529 -18.04 -32.16 37.18
CA PRO A 529 -16.85 -32.63 37.90
C PRO A 529 -15.63 -31.71 37.72
N ALA A 530 -15.31 -31.35 36.50
CA ALA A 530 -14.19 -30.47 36.19
C ALA A 530 -14.40 -29.04 36.76
N LEU A 531 -15.62 -28.50 36.66
CA LEU A 531 -15.98 -27.19 37.22
C LEU A 531 -15.81 -27.18 38.75
N ARG A 532 -16.28 -28.24 39.45
CA ARG A 532 -16.12 -28.38 40.91
C ARG A 532 -14.66 -28.51 41.31
N GLN A 533 -13.88 -29.27 40.55
CA GLN A 533 -12.45 -29.39 40.79
C GLN A 533 -11.73 -28.07 40.66
N PHE A 534 -11.93 -27.34 39.55
CA PHE A 534 -11.36 -26.01 39.36
C PHE A 534 -11.74 -25.06 40.50
N PHE A 535 -13.03 -24.97 40.80
CA PHE A 535 -13.56 -24.10 41.86
C PHE A 535 -12.91 -24.42 43.23
N ALA A 536 -12.82 -25.68 43.59
CA ALA A 536 -12.22 -26.11 44.88
C ALA A 536 -10.76 -25.74 44.98
N MET A 537 -9.98 -25.94 43.90
CA MET A 537 -8.55 -25.66 43.87
C MET A 537 -8.26 -24.17 43.86
N TYR A 538 -8.83 -23.45 42.91
CA TYR A 538 -8.43 -22.08 42.65
C TYR A 538 -9.09 -21.05 43.55
N ARG A 539 -10.22 -21.33 44.22
CA ARG A 539 -10.78 -20.39 45.22
C ARG A 539 -9.79 -20.10 46.37
N ALA A 540 -8.88 -21.03 46.66
CA ALA A 540 -7.89 -20.91 47.72
C ALA A 540 -6.50 -20.48 47.21
N SER A 541 -6.26 -20.46 45.90
CA SER A 541 -4.96 -20.20 45.28
C SER A 541 -4.99 -19.23 44.09
N ALA A 542 -6.07 -18.47 43.90
CA ALA A 542 -6.14 -17.47 42.86
C ALA A 542 -5.12 -16.33 43.14
N GLU A 543 -4.01 -16.34 42.43
CA GLU A 543 -2.94 -15.37 42.61
C GLU A 543 -3.21 -14.08 41.82
N THR A 544 -4.02 -14.15 40.76
CA THR A 544 -4.33 -13.01 39.89
C THR A 544 -5.82 -12.70 39.89
N GLU A 545 -6.16 -11.47 39.50
CA GLU A 545 -7.55 -11.03 39.35
C GLU A 545 -8.27 -11.84 38.25
N ASP A 546 -7.59 -12.20 37.17
CA ASP A 546 -8.18 -13.00 36.10
C ASP A 546 -8.62 -14.38 36.62
N ILE A 547 -7.79 -15.05 37.43
CA ILE A 547 -8.19 -16.33 38.04
C ILE A 547 -9.30 -16.15 39.07
N ALA A 548 -9.31 -15.07 39.85
CA ALA A 548 -10.39 -14.76 40.78
C ALA A 548 -11.74 -14.59 40.05
N ILE A 549 -11.73 -13.89 38.92
CA ILE A 549 -12.91 -13.75 38.03
C ILE A 549 -13.29 -15.13 37.44
N ALA A 550 -12.31 -15.94 37.01
CA ALA A 550 -12.57 -17.28 36.49
C ALA A 550 -13.28 -18.17 37.54
N VAL A 551 -12.85 -18.12 38.81
CA VAL A 551 -13.52 -18.82 39.93
C VAL A 551 -14.99 -18.37 40.06
N ALA A 552 -15.26 -17.09 39.96
CA ALA A 552 -16.62 -16.57 40.00
C ALA A 552 -17.45 -17.03 38.78
N LYS A 553 -16.89 -17.03 37.57
CA LYS A 553 -17.56 -17.50 36.36
C LYS A 553 -17.85 -19.01 36.41
N VAL A 554 -16.97 -19.81 36.96
CA VAL A 554 -17.27 -21.22 37.27
C VAL A 554 -18.35 -21.35 38.35
N GLY A 555 -18.34 -20.50 39.39
CA GLY A 555 -19.40 -20.40 40.36
C GLY A 555 -20.78 -20.12 39.72
N GLU A 556 -20.83 -19.20 38.74
CA GLU A 556 -22.01 -18.91 37.93
C GLU A 556 -22.52 -20.17 37.18
N ALA A 557 -21.61 -20.92 36.55
CA ALA A 557 -21.92 -22.17 35.88
C ALA A 557 -22.48 -23.20 36.86
N LEU A 558 -21.90 -23.35 38.07
CA LEU A 558 -22.35 -24.27 39.11
C LEU A 558 -23.75 -23.90 39.60
N LEU A 559 -24.05 -22.64 39.83
CA LEU A 559 -25.37 -22.14 40.20
C LEU A 559 -26.42 -22.46 39.13
N ARG A 560 -26.08 -22.34 37.87
CA ARG A 560 -26.99 -22.62 36.74
C ARG A 560 -27.26 -24.12 36.57
N LEU A 561 -26.20 -24.95 36.66
CA LEU A 561 -26.29 -26.39 36.36
C LEU A 561 -26.82 -27.22 37.51
N ASP A 562 -26.53 -26.81 38.76
CA ASP A 562 -26.94 -27.45 39.97
C ASP A 562 -27.31 -26.39 41.02
N PRO A 563 -28.52 -25.79 40.93
CA PRO A 563 -28.88 -24.66 41.78
C PRO A 563 -28.81 -24.93 43.28
N LYS A 564 -29.10 -26.15 43.72
CA LYS A 564 -29.12 -26.49 45.14
C LYS A 564 -27.68 -26.70 45.69
N GLU A 565 -26.92 -27.61 45.11
CA GLU A 565 -25.57 -27.90 45.57
C GLU A 565 -24.58 -26.79 45.18
N GLY A 566 -24.72 -26.22 43.97
CA GLY A 566 -23.89 -25.11 43.50
C GLY A 566 -24.05 -23.89 44.40
N ARG A 567 -25.30 -23.55 44.83
CA ARG A 567 -25.51 -22.46 45.77
C ARG A 567 -24.85 -22.72 47.11
N ALA A 568 -25.04 -23.92 47.66
CA ALA A 568 -24.42 -24.28 48.94
C ALA A 568 -22.89 -24.25 48.87
N LEU A 569 -22.30 -24.60 47.70
CA LEU A 569 -20.86 -24.56 47.46
C LEU A 569 -20.35 -23.14 47.42
N VAL A 570 -21.00 -22.26 46.65
CA VAL A 570 -20.59 -20.85 46.49
C VAL A 570 -20.78 -20.07 47.79
N GLU A 571 -21.90 -20.29 48.56
CA GLU A 571 -22.13 -19.67 49.87
C GLU A 571 -21.07 -20.07 50.90
N ARG A 572 -20.68 -21.35 50.91
CA ARG A 572 -19.61 -21.85 51.77
C ARG A 572 -18.27 -21.21 51.39
N ALA A 573 -17.95 -21.18 50.10
CA ALA A 573 -16.73 -20.59 49.63
C ALA A 573 -16.60 -19.08 49.93
N ALA A 574 -17.69 -18.33 49.79
CA ALA A 574 -17.72 -16.89 50.11
C ALA A 574 -17.40 -16.61 51.61
N LYS A 575 -17.76 -17.55 52.50
CA LYS A 575 -17.56 -17.42 53.95
C LYS A 575 -16.28 -18.09 54.44
N ASP A 576 -15.65 -18.94 53.62
CA ASP A 576 -14.46 -19.73 54.00
C ASP A 576 -13.23 -18.82 54.12
N PRO A 577 -12.55 -18.83 55.30
CA PRO A 577 -11.28 -18.07 55.44
C PRO A 577 -10.20 -18.46 54.44
N SER A 578 -10.21 -19.72 53.96
CA SER A 578 -9.24 -20.18 52.96
C SER A 578 -9.49 -19.65 51.55
N THR A 579 -10.66 -19.03 51.29
CA THR A 579 -10.91 -18.39 50.00
C THR A 579 -10.14 -17.09 49.93
N VAL A 580 -9.38 -16.91 48.85
CA VAL A 580 -8.54 -15.73 48.66
C VAL A 580 -9.36 -14.43 48.67
N PRO A 581 -8.82 -13.35 49.22
CA PRO A 581 -9.55 -12.06 49.31
C PRO A 581 -10.06 -11.54 47.95
N ALA A 582 -9.31 -11.76 46.88
CA ALA A 582 -9.67 -11.32 45.53
C ALA A 582 -10.95 -12.00 45.01
N ALA A 583 -11.18 -13.31 45.32
CA ALA A 583 -12.31 -14.04 44.83
C ALA A 583 -13.62 -13.77 45.63
N ARG A 584 -13.54 -13.42 46.93
CA ARG A 584 -14.70 -13.25 47.81
C ARG A 584 -15.73 -12.24 47.29
N PRO A 585 -15.35 -11.01 46.90
CA PRO A 585 -16.34 -10.03 46.42
C PRO A 585 -17.11 -10.51 45.21
N HIS A 586 -16.45 -11.23 44.31
CA HIS A 586 -17.08 -11.80 43.12
C HIS A 586 -18.09 -12.90 43.47
N LEU A 587 -17.76 -13.78 44.45
CA LEU A 587 -18.66 -14.82 44.92
C LEU A 587 -19.87 -14.25 45.68
N GLU A 588 -19.69 -13.22 46.51
CA GLU A 588 -20.75 -12.52 47.20
C GLU A 588 -21.68 -11.82 46.23
N ALA A 589 -21.15 -11.20 45.16
CA ALA A 589 -21.93 -10.58 44.10
C ALA A 589 -22.84 -11.60 43.39
N LEU A 590 -22.35 -12.82 43.10
CA LEU A 590 -23.14 -13.88 42.49
C LEU A 590 -24.35 -14.30 43.36
N LEU A 591 -24.16 -14.35 44.68
CA LEU A 591 -25.19 -14.75 45.61
C LEU A 591 -26.30 -13.67 45.75
N THR A 592 -25.93 -12.39 45.60
CA THR A 592 -26.85 -11.26 45.67
C THR A 592 -27.61 -11.04 44.36
N ALA A 593 -26.99 -11.36 43.21
CA ALA A 593 -27.61 -11.17 41.89
C ALA A 593 -28.71 -12.19 41.55
N SER A 594 -28.87 -13.26 42.35
CA SER A 594 -29.76 -14.37 42.05
C SER A 594 -30.76 -14.62 43.18
N PRO A 595 -31.92 -13.94 43.23
CA PRO A 595 -33.14 -14.60 43.70
C PRO A 595 -34.46 -14.26 42.98
N ALA A 596 -34.50 -13.38 42.01
CA ALA A 596 -35.82 -12.84 41.60
C ALA A 596 -36.40 -13.41 40.29
N ALA A 597 -35.73 -14.32 39.62
CA ALA A 597 -36.15 -14.77 38.28
C ALA A 597 -36.63 -16.24 38.18
N ALA A 598 -36.48 -17.05 39.26
CA ALA A 598 -36.75 -18.48 39.16
C ALA A 598 -38.19 -18.92 39.61
N ASP A 599 -39.02 -18.04 40.20
CA ASP A 599 -40.33 -18.42 40.76
C ASP A 599 -41.51 -17.58 40.25
N LYS A 600 -41.52 -17.17 38.99
CA LYS A 600 -42.79 -16.83 38.34
C LYS A 600 -43.19 -17.96 37.39
N PRO A 601 -44.27 -18.73 37.74
CA PRO A 601 -44.84 -19.62 36.74
C PRO A 601 -45.32 -18.77 35.55
N ALA A 602 -44.95 -19.22 34.35
CA ALA A 602 -45.43 -18.60 33.13
C ALA A 602 -46.96 -18.52 33.18
N ASP A 603 -47.50 -17.31 33.28
CA ASP A 603 -48.93 -17.07 33.10
C ASP A 603 -49.31 -17.65 31.72
N LYS A 604 -50.23 -18.62 31.77
CA LYS A 604 -50.90 -19.16 30.58
C LYS A 604 -51.42 -17.97 29.75
N PRO A 605 -51.17 -17.94 28.45
CA PRO A 605 -51.83 -16.94 27.61
C PRO A 605 -53.34 -17.11 27.70
N ALA A 606 -54.03 -16.07 28.11
CA ALA A 606 -55.49 -16.00 28.09
C ALA A 606 -55.97 -16.19 26.65
N ASP A 607 -56.86 -17.17 26.48
CA ASP A 607 -57.59 -17.42 25.24
C ASP A 607 -58.24 -16.12 24.75
N LYS A 608 -57.78 -15.59 23.61
CA LYS A 608 -58.51 -14.55 22.88
C LYS A 608 -59.76 -15.15 22.22
N PRO A 609 -60.93 -14.55 22.39
CA PRO A 609 -62.11 -15.01 21.68
C PRO A 609 -62.00 -14.77 20.18
N ALA A 610 -62.43 -15.77 19.44
CA ALA A 610 -62.44 -15.77 17.98
C ALA A 610 -63.29 -14.61 17.41
N ASP A 611 -62.69 -13.73 16.64
CA ASP A 611 -63.38 -12.72 15.85
C ASP A 611 -64.11 -13.35 14.67
N LYS A 612 -65.44 -13.05 14.59
CA LYS A 612 -66.33 -13.42 13.49
C LYS A 612 -65.90 -12.75 12.16
N PRO A 613 -66.03 -13.40 11.03
CA PRO A 613 -65.73 -12.80 9.75
C PRO A 613 -66.78 -11.77 9.33
N ALA A 614 -66.32 -10.60 8.88
CA ALA A 614 -67.15 -9.54 8.29
C ALA A 614 -67.62 -9.93 6.87
N PRO A 615 -68.83 -9.49 6.46
CA PRO A 615 -69.38 -9.85 5.15
C PRO A 615 -68.74 -9.04 4.00
N LYS A 616 -68.56 -9.71 2.87
CA LYS A 616 -68.14 -9.12 1.59
C LYS A 616 -69.20 -8.12 1.09
N LYS A 617 -68.74 -6.95 0.69
CA LYS A 617 -69.28 -6.15 -0.39
C LYS A 617 -68.20 -5.76 -1.35
#